data_f17f1c0b1c50ea4efb722962de27f16f
#
_entry.id   f17f1c0b1c50ea4efb722962de27f16f
#
_cell.length_a   1.000
_cell.length_b   1.000
_cell.length_c   1.000
_cell.angle_alpha   90.00
_cell.angle_beta   90.00
_cell.angle_gamma   90.00
#
_symmetry.space_group_name_H-M   'P 1'
#
loop_
_entity.id
_entity.type
_entity.pdbx_description
1 polymer ?
#
loop_
_entity_poly.entity_id
_entity_poly.type
_entity_poly.pdbx_seq_one_letter_code
_entity_poly.pdbx_strand_id
1 'polypeptide(L)'
;MLHAYYGQRGGVTEARLRMARVPDGAELIPNRMSGAPGIRHGNIFIMAGVPHITAGMLDALTGTLEGGRPLLSQSVGCWVAESEISDMLAAVEKAHEGCQIGSYPFFREGKVGSNFVIRSVDQAGLDACAQALIAELAKLGREGVIGGI
;
A
#
# COMPACT_ATOMS: atom_id res chain seq x y z
N MET A 1 6.19 28.39 -12.18
CA MET A 1 5.01 27.62 -11.79
C MET A 1 4.01 28.48 -10.99
N LEU A 2 4.34 28.97 -9.77
CA LEU A 2 3.40 29.73 -8.93
C LEU A 2 2.85 30.98 -9.61
N HIS A 3 3.68 31.81 -10.26
CA HIS A 3 3.23 32.98 -11.00
C HIS A 3 2.27 32.62 -12.14
N ALA A 4 2.54 31.55 -12.88
CA ALA A 4 1.66 31.11 -13.97
C ALA A 4 0.30 30.64 -13.45
N TYR A 5 0.27 29.96 -12.29
CA TYR A 5 -0.97 29.47 -11.69
C TYR A 5 -1.78 30.55 -10.98
N TYR A 6 -1.11 31.42 -10.18
CA TYR A 6 -1.78 32.40 -9.35
C TYR A 6 -1.94 33.77 -10.00
N GLY A 7 -1.30 34.03 -11.14
CA GLY A 7 -1.35 35.35 -11.80
C GLY A 7 -2.77 35.88 -12.04
N GLN A 8 -3.68 35.01 -12.46
CA GLN A 8 -5.10 35.34 -12.68
C GLN A 8 -6.01 34.91 -11.50
N ARG A 9 -5.44 34.50 -10.35
CA ARG A 9 -6.14 34.00 -9.18
C ARG A 9 -5.76 34.72 -7.89
N GLY A 10 -5.76 36.07 -7.97
CA GLY A 10 -5.42 36.93 -6.83
C GLY A 10 -3.93 37.14 -6.60
N GLY A 11 -3.10 36.81 -7.59
CA GLY A 11 -1.66 37.08 -7.57
C GLY A 11 -0.85 36.15 -6.65
N VAL A 12 0.46 36.36 -6.63
CA VAL A 12 1.40 35.62 -5.80
C VAL A 12 1.68 36.45 -4.55
N THR A 13 1.14 36.01 -3.40
CA THR A 13 1.40 36.62 -2.09
C THR A 13 2.71 36.08 -1.50
N GLU A 14 3.26 36.76 -0.48
CA GLU A 14 4.44 36.28 0.24
C GLU A 14 4.22 34.89 0.86
N ALA A 15 3.01 34.63 1.39
CA ALA A 15 2.63 33.32 1.91
C ALA A 15 2.68 32.22 0.83
N ARG A 16 2.23 32.56 -0.40
CA ARG A 16 2.32 31.65 -1.56
C ARG A 16 3.76 31.45 -2.03
N LEU A 17 4.62 32.46 -1.91
CA LEU A 17 6.05 32.34 -2.25
C LEU A 17 6.80 31.40 -1.30
N ARG A 18 6.33 31.23 -0.06
CA ARG A 18 6.94 30.23 0.85
C ARG A 18 6.87 28.80 0.31
N MET A 19 5.88 28.50 -0.52
CA MET A 19 5.76 27.18 -1.20
C MET A 19 6.85 26.98 -2.28
N ALA A 20 7.59 28.03 -2.66
CA ALA A 20 8.72 27.94 -3.59
C ALA A 20 10.06 27.67 -2.89
N ARG A 21 10.07 27.63 -1.54
CA ARG A 21 11.28 27.29 -0.79
C ARG A 21 11.50 25.79 -0.87
N VAL A 22 12.57 25.42 -1.51
CA VAL A 22 12.96 24.00 -1.72
C VAL A 22 14.40 23.84 -1.26
N PRO A 23 14.81 22.64 -0.81
CA PRO A 23 16.22 22.34 -0.54
C PRO A 23 17.09 22.52 -1.80
N ASP A 24 18.35 22.87 -1.61
CA ASP A 24 19.31 22.90 -2.71
C ASP A 24 19.44 21.50 -3.33
N GLY A 25 19.49 21.43 -4.66
CA GLY A 25 19.55 20.18 -5.39
C GLY A 25 18.23 19.39 -5.47
N ALA A 26 17.13 19.95 -4.98
CA ALA A 26 15.83 19.32 -5.11
C ALA A 26 15.23 19.51 -6.51
N GLU A 27 14.57 18.47 -7.00
CA GLU A 27 13.76 18.49 -8.22
C GLU A 27 12.30 18.78 -7.90
N LEU A 28 11.57 19.40 -8.84
CA LEU A 28 10.16 19.70 -8.66
C LEU A 28 9.28 18.59 -9.25
N ILE A 29 8.34 18.10 -8.45
CA ILE A 29 7.29 17.19 -8.92
C ILE A 29 6.12 18.06 -9.44
N PRO A 30 5.73 17.92 -10.73
CA PRO A 30 4.66 18.73 -11.30
C PRO A 30 3.33 18.55 -10.56
N ASN A 31 2.66 19.67 -10.30
CA ASN A 31 1.30 19.69 -9.78
C ASN A 31 0.42 20.52 -10.71
N ARG A 32 -0.40 19.84 -11.47
CA ARG A 32 -1.32 20.47 -12.44
C ARG A 32 -2.59 21.02 -11.78
N MET A 33 -2.89 20.58 -10.54
CA MET A 33 -4.15 20.91 -9.86
C MET A 33 -4.10 22.21 -9.07
N SER A 34 -3.02 22.49 -8.35
CA SER A 34 -2.92 23.65 -7.46
C SER A 34 -1.69 24.54 -7.70
N GLY A 35 -0.85 24.22 -8.69
CA GLY A 35 0.30 25.02 -9.09
C GLY A 35 1.50 25.00 -8.13
N ALA A 36 1.31 24.60 -6.87
CA ALA A 36 2.41 24.41 -5.92
C ALA A 36 3.04 23.03 -6.18
N PRO A 37 4.33 22.95 -6.57
CA PRO A 37 4.96 21.67 -6.90
C PRO A 37 5.18 20.82 -5.65
N GLY A 38 5.27 19.50 -5.84
CA GLY A 38 5.93 18.61 -4.90
C GLY A 38 7.46 18.72 -5.06
N ILE A 39 8.19 18.02 -4.21
CA ILE A 39 9.65 18.07 -4.15
C ILE A 39 10.18 16.64 -4.15
N ARG A 40 11.18 16.37 -4.98
CA ARG A 40 12.02 15.17 -4.92
C ARG A 40 13.43 15.58 -4.52
N HIS A 41 13.99 14.95 -3.50
CA HIS A 41 15.40 15.12 -3.11
C HIS A 41 15.99 13.74 -2.81
N GLY A 42 16.80 13.23 -3.73
CA GLY A 42 17.30 11.86 -3.68
C GLY A 42 16.14 10.85 -3.72
N ASN A 43 16.01 10.07 -2.67
CA ASN A 43 14.93 9.06 -2.50
C ASN A 43 13.74 9.56 -1.67
N ILE A 44 13.69 10.86 -1.35
CA ILE A 44 12.60 11.47 -0.57
C ILE A 44 11.68 12.21 -1.53
N PHE A 45 10.38 11.93 -1.43
CA PHE A 45 9.31 12.54 -2.23
C PHE A 45 8.33 13.23 -1.29
N ILE A 46 8.21 14.55 -1.40
CA ILE A 46 7.30 15.38 -0.61
C ILE A 46 6.19 15.86 -1.52
N MET A 47 4.96 15.47 -1.21
CA MET A 47 3.78 15.77 -2.01
C MET A 47 2.69 16.44 -1.16
N ALA A 48 1.66 17.00 -1.81
CA ALA A 48 0.52 17.57 -1.12
C ALA A 48 -0.24 16.50 -0.32
N GLY A 49 -0.82 16.88 0.83
CA GLY A 49 -1.63 15.97 1.65
C GLY A 49 -3.06 15.76 1.15
N VAL A 50 -3.47 16.45 0.09
CA VAL A 50 -4.83 16.33 -0.48
C VAL A 50 -4.87 15.17 -1.49
N PRO A 51 -5.69 14.12 -1.29
CA PRO A 51 -5.60 12.85 -2.04
C PRO A 51 -5.56 12.98 -3.56
N HIS A 52 -6.47 13.77 -4.16
CA HIS A 52 -6.52 13.93 -5.62
C HIS A 52 -5.32 14.73 -6.18
N ILE A 53 -4.73 15.63 -5.38
CA ILE A 53 -3.52 16.36 -5.77
C ILE A 53 -2.30 15.42 -5.69
N THR A 54 -2.22 14.63 -4.61
CA THR A 54 -1.17 13.62 -4.45
C THR A 54 -1.20 12.59 -5.57
N ALA A 55 -2.39 12.10 -5.95
CA ALA A 55 -2.54 11.18 -7.07
C ALA A 55 -1.98 11.76 -8.37
N GLY A 56 -2.32 13.04 -8.69
CA GLY A 56 -1.77 13.71 -9.88
C GLY A 56 -0.26 13.94 -9.84
N MET A 57 0.34 14.11 -8.64
CA MET A 57 1.79 14.18 -8.47
C MET A 57 2.44 12.80 -8.64
N LEU A 58 1.82 11.73 -8.14
CA LEU A 58 2.28 10.34 -8.34
C LEU A 58 2.25 9.96 -9.82
N ASP A 59 1.17 10.32 -10.53
CA ASP A 59 1.08 10.09 -11.98
C ASP A 59 2.24 10.77 -12.74
N ALA A 60 2.65 11.98 -12.32
CA ALA A 60 3.77 12.68 -12.92
C ALA A 60 5.13 12.01 -12.67
N LEU A 61 5.23 11.13 -11.68
CA LEU A 61 6.43 10.34 -11.40
C LEU A 61 6.41 8.98 -12.12
N THR A 62 5.30 8.59 -12.73
CA THR A 62 5.18 7.32 -13.47
C THR A 62 6.24 7.24 -14.57
N GLY A 63 6.99 6.14 -14.60
CA GLY A 63 8.09 5.91 -15.53
C GLY A 63 9.41 6.62 -15.19
N THR A 64 9.45 7.44 -14.11
CA THR A 64 10.69 8.08 -13.63
C THR A 64 11.31 7.37 -12.43
N LEU A 65 10.54 6.49 -11.79
CA LEU A 65 10.99 5.73 -10.64
C LEU A 65 11.49 4.37 -11.09
N GLU A 66 12.58 3.91 -10.48
CA GLU A 66 12.99 2.52 -10.63
C GLU A 66 11.95 1.64 -9.94
N GLY A 67 11.31 0.77 -10.72
CA GLY A 67 10.34 -0.19 -10.20
C GLY A 67 11.04 -1.42 -9.63
N GLY A 68 10.48 -1.95 -8.55
CA GLY A 68 10.77 -3.30 -8.08
C GLY A 68 9.87 -4.35 -8.77
N ARG A 69 10.04 -5.62 -8.42
CA ARG A 69 9.06 -6.65 -8.78
C ARG A 69 7.73 -6.36 -8.06
N PRO A 70 6.59 -6.41 -8.77
CA PRO A 70 5.29 -6.22 -8.15
C PRO A 70 5.09 -7.19 -6.97
N LEU A 71 4.61 -6.66 -5.85
CA LEU A 71 4.21 -7.48 -4.72
C LEU A 71 2.78 -7.97 -4.98
N LEU A 72 2.65 -9.26 -5.22
CA LEU A 72 1.39 -9.94 -5.39
C LEU A 72 0.75 -10.21 -4.03
N SER A 73 -0.58 -10.30 -3.98
CA SER A 73 -1.29 -10.64 -2.75
C SER A 73 -2.50 -11.51 -3.02
N GLN A 74 -2.78 -12.42 -2.08
CA GLN A 74 -3.97 -13.25 -2.07
C GLN A 74 -4.53 -13.33 -0.66
N SER A 75 -5.84 -13.19 -0.53
CA SER A 75 -6.51 -13.27 0.76
C SER A 75 -7.14 -14.65 0.96
N VAL A 76 -7.06 -15.14 2.20
CA VAL A 76 -7.81 -16.32 2.68
C VAL A 76 -8.62 -15.87 3.89
N GLY A 77 -9.94 -15.93 3.80
CA GLY A 77 -10.83 -15.62 4.91
C GLY A 77 -11.21 -16.88 5.70
N CYS A 78 -11.35 -16.74 7.02
CA CYS A 78 -11.82 -17.83 7.87
C CYS A 78 -12.53 -17.31 9.11
N TRP A 79 -13.61 -17.98 9.54
CA TRP A 79 -14.27 -17.71 10.81
C TRP A 79 -13.49 -18.34 11.96
N VAL A 80 -12.43 -17.65 12.40
CA VAL A 80 -11.53 -18.10 13.46
C VAL A 80 -10.89 -16.87 14.10
N ALA A 81 -10.65 -16.91 15.40
CA ALA A 81 -9.85 -15.89 16.07
C ALA A 81 -8.35 -16.13 15.76
N GLU A 82 -7.62 -15.05 15.47
CA GLU A 82 -6.18 -15.13 15.19
C GLU A 82 -5.41 -15.85 16.31
N SER A 83 -5.77 -15.58 17.56
CA SER A 83 -5.13 -16.19 18.73
C SER A 83 -5.24 -17.72 18.80
N GLU A 84 -6.24 -18.32 18.10
CA GLU A 84 -6.39 -19.79 18.06
C GLU A 84 -5.42 -20.46 17.08
N ILE A 85 -4.88 -19.68 16.11
CA ILE A 85 -4.11 -20.24 14.99
C ILE A 85 -2.77 -19.53 14.73
N SER A 86 -2.35 -18.65 15.63
CA SER A 86 -1.12 -17.85 15.46
C SER A 86 0.13 -18.68 15.21
N ASP A 87 0.31 -19.78 15.97
CA ASP A 87 1.46 -20.69 15.80
C ASP A 87 1.40 -21.41 14.45
N MET A 88 0.21 -21.80 14.02
CA MET A 88 0.01 -22.43 12.71
C MET A 88 0.30 -21.43 11.56
N LEU A 89 -0.16 -20.17 11.68
CA LEU A 89 0.16 -19.13 10.70
C LEU A 89 1.66 -18.92 10.58
N ALA A 90 2.36 -18.81 11.70
CA ALA A 90 3.81 -18.66 11.74
C ALA A 90 4.54 -19.86 11.12
N ALA A 91 4.03 -21.07 11.35
CA ALA A 91 4.58 -22.30 10.76
C ALA A 91 4.39 -22.33 9.24
N VAL A 92 3.19 -21.95 8.74
CA VAL A 92 2.91 -21.88 7.30
C VAL A 92 3.79 -20.82 6.63
N GLU A 93 3.90 -19.61 7.21
CA GLU A 93 4.77 -18.56 6.68
C GLU A 93 6.22 -19.01 6.61
N LYS A 94 6.75 -19.60 7.68
CA LYS A 94 8.13 -20.08 7.74
C LYS A 94 8.41 -21.19 6.73
N ALA A 95 7.43 -22.04 6.40
CA ALA A 95 7.57 -23.11 5.43
C ALA A 95 7.56 -22.61 3.96
N HIS A 96 7.13 -21.36 3.71
CA HIS A 96 7.01 -20.78 2.38
C HIS A 96 7.90 -19.54 2.24
N GLU A 97 9.18 -19.78 2.00
CA GLU A 97 10.17 -18.69 1.85
C GLU A 97 9.73 -17.70 0.76
N GLY A 98 9.87 -16.41 1.05
CA GLY A 98 9.43 -15.33 0.16
C GLY A 98 7.94 -14.97 0.25
N CYS A 99 7.17 -15.66 1.10
CA CYS A 99 5.81 -15.29 1.46
C CYS A 99 5.76 -14.58 2.81
N GLN A 100 4.83 -13.65 2.96
CA GLN A 100 4.50 -12.98 4.22
C GLN A 100 2.99 -13.07 4.44
N ILE A 101 2.57 -13.40 5.65
CA ILE A 101 1.15 -13.52 6.03
C ILE A 101 0.78 -12.43 7.01
N GLY A 102 -0.05 -11.49 6.60
CA GLY A 102 -0.66 -10.50 7.49
C GLY A 102 -2.05 -10.97 7.94
N SER A 103 -2.35 -10.87 9.23
CA SER A 103 -3.68 -11.19 9.77
C SER A 103 -4.48 -9.93 10.02
N TYR A 104 -5.75 -9.96 9.63
CA TYR A 104 -6.70 -8.85 9.75
C TYR A 104 -7.99 -9.37 10.39
N PRO A 105 -8.04 -9.41 11.75
CA PRO A 105 -9.22 -9.87 12.47
C PRO A 105 -10.39 -8.90 12.28
N PHE A 106 -11.59 -9.46 12.25
CA PHE A 106 -12.84 -8.70 12.20
C PHE A 106 -13.91 -9.35 13.08
N PHE A 107 -14.92 -8.55 13.42
CA PHE A 107 -16.11 -9.01 14.11
C PHE A 107 -17.34 -8.65 13.27
N ARG A 108 -18.10 -9.64 12.86
CA ARG A 108 -19.28 -9.45 12.02
C ARG A 108 -20.37 -10.44 12.41
N GLU A 109 -21.61 -9.98 12.53
CA GLU A 109 -22.77 -10.81 12.87
C GLU A 109 -22.61 -11.65 14.16
N GLY A 110 -21.96 -11.08 15.17
CA GLY A 110 -21.72 -11.76 16.44
C GLY A 110 -20.61 -12.83 16.40
N LYS A 111 -19.86 -12.93 15.31
CA LYS A 111 -18.78 -13.91 15.13
C LYS A 111 -17.43 -13.21 14.90
N VAL A 112 -16.39 -13.84 15.42
CA VAL A 112 -15.00 -13.44 15.13
C VAL A 112 -14.54 -14.19 13.89
N GLY A 113 -13.90 -13.45 12.98
CA GLY A 113 -13.22 -14.01 11.82
C GLY A 113 -11.91 -13.28 11.57
N SER A 114 -11.10 -13.79 10.65
CA SER A 114 -9.86 -13.17 10.21
C SER A 114 -9.69 -13.35 8.71
N ASN A 115 -9.19 -12.29 8.06
CA ASN A 115 -8.69 -12.35 6.70
C ASN A 115 -7.16 -12.37 6.74
N PHE A 116 -6.57 -13.42 6.18
CA PHE A 116 -5.13 -13.60 6.07
C PHE A 116 -4.68 -13.15 4.70
N VAL A 117 -3.87 -12.10 4.64
CA VAL A 117 -3.34 -11.56 3.38
C VAL A 117 -1.92 -12.06 3.20
N ILE A 118 -1.77 -12.99 2.26
CA ILE A 118 -0.48 -13.55 1.87
C ILE A 118 0.12 -12.64 0.80
N ARG A 119 1.40 -12.30 0.91
CA ARG A 119 2.13 -11.47 -0.05
C ARG A 119 3.39 -12.17 -0.51
N SER A 120 3.68 -12.11 -1.80
CA SER A 120 4.91 -12.63 -2.40
C SER A 120 5.21 -11.90 -3.71
N VAL A 121 6.46 -11.96 -4.18
CA VAL A 121 6.84 -11.53 -5.55
C VAL A 121 6.78 -12.68 -6.54
N ASP A 122 6.49 -13.90 -6.08
CA ASP A 122 6.37 -15.13 -6.86
C ASP A 122 4.94 -15.67 -6.77
N GLN A 123 4.28 -15.83 -7.93
CA GLN A 123 2.90 -16.30 -8.01
C GLN A 123 2.78 -17.76 -7.55
N ALA A 124 3.74 -18.62 -7.94
CA ALA A 124 3.67 -20.03 -7.57
C ALA A 124 3.83 -20.24 -6.06
N GLY A 125 4.75 -19.49 -5.43
CA GLY A 125 4.93 -19.49 -3.99
C GLY A 125 3.70 -18.94 -3.26
N LEU A 126 3.09 -17.88 -3.79
CA LEU A 126 1.85 -17.29 -3.25
C LEU A 126 0.70 -18.32 -3.24
N ASP A 127 0.49 -18.99 -4.37
CA ASP A 127 -0.58 -19.99 -4.51
C ASP A 127 -0.32 -21.20 -3.61
N ALA A 128 0.92 -21.68 -3.53
CA ALA A 128 1.30 -22.80 -2.66
C ALA A 128 1.07 -22.45 -1.17
N CYS A 129 1.47 -21.24 -0.75
CA CYS A 129 1.26 -20.78 0.63
C CYS A 129 -0.24 -20.68 0.96
N ALA A 130 -1.06 -20.13 0.04
CA ALA A 130 -2.50 -20.03 0.24
C ALA A 130 -3.17 -21.41 0.37
N GLN A 131 -2.79 -22.37 -0.47
CA GLN A 131 -3.29 -23.75 -0.40
C GLN A 131 -2.86 -24.45 0.89
N ALA A 132 -1.61 -24.25 1.33
CA ALA A 132 -1.11 -24.79 2.58
C ALA A 132 -1.91 -24.23 3.78
N LEU A 133 -2.17 -22.91 3.80
CA LEU A 133 -2.98 -22.30 4.84
C LEU A 133 -4.40 -22.88 4.88
N ILE A 134 -5.05 -23.05 3.74
CA ILE A 134 -6.39 -23.65 3.64
C ILE A 134 -6.35 -25.10 4.16
N ALA A 135 -5.33 -25.88 3.80
CA ALA A 135 -5.18 -27.26 4.24
C ALA A 135 -4.99 -27.35 5.77
N GLU A 136 -4.22 -26.45 6.38
CA GLU A 136 -4.05 -26.41 7.83
C GLU A 136 -5.36 -25.99 8.55
N LEU A 137 -6.08 -25.00 8.01
CA LEU A 137 -7.40 -24.61 8.54
C LEU A 137 -8.39 -25.80 8.47
N ALA A 138 -8.39 -26.56 7.38
CA ALA A 138 -9.25 -27.72 7.22
C ALA A 138 -8.97 -28.82 8.26
N LYS A 139 -7.71 -29.04 8.67
CA LYS A 139 -7.34 -29.97 9.76
C LYS A 139 -7.96 -29.58 11.09
N LEU A 140 -8.22 -28.29 11.32
CA LEU A 140 -8.89 -27.73 12.48
C LEU A 140 -10.42 -27.70 12.32
N GLY A 141 -10.97 -28.28 11.26
CA GLY A 141 -12.39 -28.23 10.93
C GLY A 141 -12.89 -26.84 10.55
N ARG A 142 -12.00 -25.98 10.07
CA ARG A 142 -12.32 -24.62 9.62
C ARG A 142 -12.24 -24.52 8.10
N GLU A 143 -13.19 -23.80 7.52
CA GLU A 143 -13.22 -23.55 6.08
C GLU A 143 -12.46 -22.26 5.75
N GLY A 144 -11.41 -22.36 4.92
CA GLY A 144 -10.68 -21.22 4.38
C GLY A 144 -11.24 -20.82 3.01
N VAL A 145 -11.58 -19.54 2.84
CA VAL A 145 -12.19 -19.00 1.61
C VAL A 145 -11.21 -18.08 0.89
N ILE A 146 -10.85 -18.41 -0.36
CA ILE A 146 -10.05 -17.55 -1.23
C ILE A 146 -10.81 -16.26 -1.54
N GLY A 147 -10.09 -15.13 -1.48
CA GLY A 147 -10.66 -13.80 -1.68
C GLY A 147 -11.09 -13.12 -0.37
N GLY A 148 -11.14 -13.85 0.72
CA GLY A 148 -11.57 -13.36 2.03
C GLY A 148 -13.08 -13.56 2.30
N ILE A 149 -13.56 -13.13 3.44
CA ILE A 149 -14.97 -13.15 3.86
C ILE A 149 -15.39 -11.83 4.50
#